data_5cebf7e7a085e75548925d3e33ff0d95
#
_entry.id   5cebf7e7a085e75548925d3e33ff0d95
#
_cell.length_a   1.000
_cell.length_b   1.000
_cell.length_c   1.000
_cell.angle_alpha   90.00
_cell.angle_beta   90.00
_cell.angle_gamma   90.00
#
_symmetry.space_group_name_H-M   'P 1'
#
loop_
_entity.id
_entity.type
_entity.pdbx_description
1 polymer ?
#
loop_
_entity_poly.entity_id
_entity_poly.type
_entity_poly.pdbx_seq_one_letter_code
_entity_poly.pdbx_strand_id
1 'polypeptide(L)'
;MQICPHCGWENFEGIIYCDRCGVALVALPLSTRVLTSAEGEQVRADVLGPDGVVILQVGQEETPIMVQIRQDLILGRVTQTGDLTTYINLTPFGADEAGVSRRHARLMREGNAVYLMDLNSTNGTRVNGEALAAGVEKRLRDGDELLLGRLKIYVYFKQ
;
A
#
# COMPACT_ATOMS: atom_id res chain seq x y z
N MET A 1 24.43 21.40 -8.97
CA MET A 1 23.67 20.15 -8.85
C MET A 1 23.66 19.68 -7.40
N GLN A 2 22.56 19.22 -6.96
CA GLN A 2 22.38 18.81 -5.59
C GLN A 2 22.10 17.31 -5.54
N ILE A 3 22.90 16.57 -4.78
CA ILE A 3 22.74 15.11 -4.71
C ILE A 3 21.80 14.76 -3.57
N CYS A 4 20.82 13.93 -3.89
CA CYS A 4 19.87 13.45 -2.88
C CYS A 4 20.59 12.55 -1.87
N PRO A 5 20.51 12.85 -0.57
CA PRO A 5 21.16 12.03 0.44
C PRO A 5 20.50 10.66 0.63
N HIS A 6 19.29 10.50 0.10
CA HIS A 6 18.54 9.27 0.27
C HIS A 6 18.77 8.28 -0.88
N CYS A 7 18.71 8.75 -2.12
CA CYS A 7 18.83 7.85 -3.27
C CYS A 7 20.05 8.11 -4.18
N GLY A 8 20.82 9.13 -3.88
CA GLY A 8 22.01 9.47 -4.66
C GLY A 8 21.75 10.12 -6.02
N TRP A 9 20.50 10.46 -6.30
CA TRP A 9 20.15 11.06 -7.58
C TRP A 9 20.56 12.55 -7.63
N GLU A 10 21.09 12.98 -8.76
CA GLU A 10 21.45 14.38 -8.95
C GLU A 10 20.22 15.18 -9.35
N ASN A 11 19.98 16.26 -8.63
CA ASN A 11 18.85 17.15 -8.85
C ASN A 11 19.36 18.56 -9.18
N PHE A 12 18.51 19.37 -9.81
CA PHE A 12 18.86 20.74 -10.05
C PHE A 12 18.88 21.54 -8.74
N GLU A 13 19.75 22.52 -8.66
CA GLU A 13 19.78 23.38 -7.49
C GLU A 13 18.49 24.16 -7.38
N GLY A 14 18.03 24.28 -6.16
CA GLY A 14 16.80 25.04 -5.88
C GLY A 14 15.54 24.21 -5.77
N ILE A 15 15.58 22.95 -6.11
CA ILE A 15 14.41 22.13 -5.89
C ILE A 15 14.36 21.65 -4.44
N ILE A 16 13.14 21.57 -3.92
CA ILE A 16 12.91 21.25 -2.52
C ILE A 16 12.84 19.76 -2.29
N TYR A 17 12.32 19.04 -3.28
CA TYR A 17 12.16 17.59 -3.18
C TYR A 17 12.87 16.87 -4.31
N CYS A 18 13.39 15.71 -4.03
CA CYS A 18 14.07 14.90 -5.03
C CYS A 18 13.08 14.44 -6.11
N ASP A 19 13.42 14.66 -7.36
CA ASP A 19 12.57 14.25 -8.49
C ASP A 19 12.42 12.74 -8.61
N ARG A 20 13.36 12.01 -8.04
CA ARG A 20 13.35 10.56 -8.15
C ARG A 20 12.64 9.84 -7.00
N CYS A 21 12.94 10.24 -5.76
CA CYS A 21 12.39 9.55 -4.58
C CYS A 21 11.45 10.41 -3.75
N GLY A 22 11.33 11.68 -4.07
CA GLY A 22 10.42 12.58 -3.36
C GLY A 22 10.86 13.02 -1.96
N VAL A 23 12.06 12.68 -1.57
CA VAL A 23 12.54 13.08 -0.24
C VAL A 23 12.94 14.56 -0.25
N ALA A 24 12.75 15.25 0.85
CA ALA A 24 13.13 16.64 0.95
C ALA A 24 14.63 16.80 0.89
N LEU A 25 15.12 17.67 0.01
CA LEU A 25 16.54 17.91 -0.20
C LEU A 25 17.09 19.03 0.66
N VAL A 26 16.21 19.86 1.20
CA VAL A 26 16.61 20.97 2.07
C VAL A 26 16.00 20.76 3.44
N ALA A 27 16.80 21.11 4.45
CA ALA A 27 16.31 21.11 5.80
C ALA A 27 15.43 22.35 5.97
N LEU A 28 14.13 22.17 5.97
CA LEU A 28 13.22 23.26 6.19
C LEU A 28 13.32 23.75 7.62
N PRO A 29 13.16 25.05 7.83
CA PRO A 29 13.21 25.59 9.17
C PRO A 29 12.18 24.89 10.05
N LEU A 30 12.59 24.69 11.26
CA LEU A 30 11.74 24.01 12.16
C LEU A 30 10.38 24.57 12.29
N SER A 31 10.30 25.83 12.31
CA SER A 31 9.02 26.46 12.45
C SER A 31 8.01 25.96 11.47
N THR A 32 8.50 25.58 10.39
CA THR A 32 7.60 25.26 9.35
C THR A 32 6.80 24.06 9.65
N ARG A 33 7.39 23.11 10.30
CA ARG A 33 6.72 21.94 10.43
C ARG A 33 5.70 21.96 11.45
N VAL A 34 5.87 22.70 12.37
CA VAL A 34 4.92 22.76 13.42
C VAL A 34 3.56 23.08 12.92
N LEU A 35 3.58 23.90 11.95
CA LEU A 35 2.37 24.35 11.47
C LEU A 35 1.60 23.36 10.84
N THR A 36 2.27 22.73 10.03
CA THR A 36 1.59 21.84 9.20
C THR A 36 0.91 20.78 9.93
N SER A 37 1.50 20.36 10.96
CA SER A 37 0.92 19.28 11.63
C SER A 37 -0.41 19.64 12.21
N ALA A 38 -0.55 20.82 12.55
CA ALA A 38 -1.71 21.19 13.26
C ALA A 38 -2.93 21.22 12.38
N GLU A 39 -2.72 21.44 11.18
CA GLU A 39 -3.84 21.79 10.36
C GLU A 39 -4.56 20.67 9.68
N GLY A 40 -4.34 19.48 10.13
CA GLY A 40 -5.11 18.38 9.64
C GLY A 40 -4.84 18.00 8.21
N GLU A 41 -3.78 18.49 7.68
CA GLU A 41 -3.32 17.97 6.42
C GLU A 41 -3.00 16.53 6.65
N GLN A 42 -3.84 15.68 6.16
CA GLN A 42 -3.62 14.26 6.28
C GLN A 42 -2.47 13.87 5.39
N VAL A 43 -1.28 14.02 5.92
CA VAL A 43 -0.12 13.49 5.25
C VAL A 43 -0.29 11.99 5.25
N ARG A 44 -0.54 11.43 4.11
CA ARG A 44 -0.68 9.99 3.99
C ARG A 44 0.60 9.34 4.44
N ALA A 45 0.49 8.41 5.36
CA ALA A 45 1.65 7.71 5.84
C ALA A 45 2.18 6.78 4.74
N ASP A 46 3.44 6.92 4.43
CA ASP A 46 4.08 6.05 3.44
C ASP A 46 4.73 4.85 4.11
N VAL A 47 4.79 4.86 5.41
CA VAL A 47 5.51 3.84 6.16
C VAL A 47 4.64 3.24 7.26
N LEU A 48 4.90 1.99 7.53
CA LEU A 48 4.25 1.24 8.59
C LEU A 48 5.30 0.97 9.68
N GLY A 49 5.00 1.35 10.91
CA GLY A 49 5.92 1.12 12.02
C GLY A 49 6.11 -0.37 12.32
N PRO A 50 7.06 -0.72 13.20
CA PRO A 50 7.38 -2.14 13.47
C PRO A 50 6.19 -2.93 14.00
N ASP A 51 5.34 -2.30 14.79
CA ASP A 51 4.12 -2.94 15.31
C ASP A 51 2.87 -2.47 14.57
N GLY A 52 3.06 -1.87 13.40
CA GLY A 52 1.96 -1.32 12.66
C GLY A 52 1.02 -2.37 12.09
N VAL A 53 -0.23 -2.00 11.95
CA VAL A 53 -1.30 -2.84 11.43
C VAL A 53 -1.80 -2.25 10.12
N VAL A 54 -2.00 -3.10 9.13
CA VAL A 54 -2.65 -2.71 7.88
C VAL A 54 -4.14 -3.01 8.03
N ILE A 55 -4.95 -2.02 7.76
CA ILE A 55 -6.40 -2.16 7.79
C ILE A 55 -6.91 -2.21 6.35
N LEU A 56 -7.62 -3.27 6.02
CA LEU A 56 -8.22 -3.44 4.70
C LEU A 56 -9.72 -3.28 4.82
N GLN A 57 -10.24 -2.17 4.32
CA GLN A 57 -11.67 -1.92 4.30
C GLN A 57 -12.22 -2.42 2.96
N VAL A 58 -12.93 -3.54 2.98
CA VAL A 58 -13.42 -4.18 1.78
C VAL A 58 -14.83 -3.69 1.47
N GLY A 59 -14.99 -3.05 0.32
CA GLY A 59 -16.30 -2.58 -0.12
C GLY A 59 -16.97 -1.67 0.89
N GLN A 60 -18.21 -1.98 1.24
CA GLN A 60 -18.98 -1.23 2.22
C GLN A 60 -19.17 -2.02 3.52
N GLU A 61 -18.36 -3.04 3.72
CA GLU A 61 -18.45 -3.84 4.92
C GLU A 61 -18.10 -3.02 6.17
N GLU A 62 -18.86 -3.25 7.23
CA GLU A 62 -18.66 -2.50 8.46
C GLU A 62 -17.42 -2.94 9.23
N THR A 63 -17.00 -4.17 9.04
CA THR A 63 -15.87 -4.72 9.77
C THR A 63 -14.65 -4.83 8.87
N PRO A 64 -13.63 -3.99 9.09
CA PRO A 64 -12.42 -4.08 8.29
C PRO A 64 -11.57 -5.28 8.71
N ILE A 65 -10.71 -5.71 7.79
CA ILE A 65 -9.73 -6.75 8.08
C ILE A 65 -8.47 -6.06 8.61
N MET A 66 -8.04 -6.45 9.80
CA MET A 66 -6.82 -5.94 10.38
C MET A 66 -5.73 -6.99 10.33
N VAL A 67 -4.60 -6.67 9.74
CA VAL A 67 -3.50 -7.63 9.61
C VAL A 67 -2.16 -7.02 10.00
N GLN A 68 -1.33 -7.81 10.67
CA GLN A 68 0.08 -7.49 10.85
C GLN A 68 0.85 -8.28 9.82
N ILE A 69 1.56 -7.59 8.94
CA ILE A 69 2.30 -8.26 7.90
C ILE A 69 3.67 -8.66 8.44
N ARG A 70 3.82 -9.91 8.80
CA ARG A 70 5.10 -10.47 9.28
C ARG A 70 5.77 -11.29 8.20
N GLN A 71 4.98 -11.75 7.25
CA GLN A 71 5.43 -12.49 6.08
C GLN A 71 4.50 -12.14 4.94
N ASP A 72 4.82 -12.59 3.75
CA ASP A 72 4.00 -12.28 2.59
C ASP A 72 2.60 -12.88 2.76
N LEU A 73 1.59 -12.10 2.43
CA LEU A 73 0.19 -12.50 2.51
C LEU A 73 -0.42 -12.53 1.12
N ILE A 74 -1.25 -13.52 0.85
CA ILE A 74 -1.93 -13.64 -0.43
C ILE A 74 -3.38 -13.23 -0.27
N LEU A 75 -3.81 -12.30 -1.13
CA LEU A 75 -5.19 -11.86 -1.19
C LEU A 75 -5.90 -12.66 -2.28
N GLY A 76 -7.01 -13.24 -1.95
CA GLY A 76 -7.77 -13.97 -2.95
C GLY A 76 -8.93 -14.77 -2.37
N ARG A 77 -9.50 -15.64 -3.22
CA ARG A 77 -10.57 -16.55 -2.81
C ARG A 77 -9.94 -17.82 -2.25
N VAL A 78 -10.15 -18.08 -1.00
CA VAL A 78 -9.65 -19.32 -0.41
C VAL A 78 -10.78 -20.35 -0.45
N THR A 79 -10.59 -21.41 -1.20
CA THR A 79 -11.61 -22.43 -1.36
C THR A 79 -11.31 -23.69 -0.57
N GLN A 80 -10.15 -23.79 0.02
CA GLN A 80 -9.75 -24.99 0.77
C GLN A 80 -9.15 -24.60 2.12
N THR A 81 -9.32 -25.49 3.08
CA THR A 81 -8.72 -25.31 4.39
C THR A 81 -7.26 -25.66 4.31
N GLY A 82 -6.46 -24.70 3.92
CA GLY A 82 -5.03 -24.83 3.94
C GLY A 82 -4.43 -23.97 5.06
N ASP A 83 -3.19 -23.62 4.90
CA ASP A 83 -2.52 -22.74 5.85
C ASP A 83 -3.09 -21.33 5.70
N LEU A 84 -4.03 -20.97 6.56
CA LEU A 84 -4.68 -19.67 6.52
C LEU A 84 -3.81 -18.55 7.07
N THR A 85 -2.63 -18.85 7.57
CA THR A 85 -1.77 -17.83 8.15
C THR A 85 -1.14 -16.92 7.09
N THR A 86 -1.09 -17.39 5.85
CA THR A 86 -0.51 -16.65 4.73
C THR A 86 -1.54 -16.13 3.74
N TYR A 87 -2.83 -16.35 4.02
CA TYR A 87 -3.90 -15.95 3.12
C TYR A 87 -4.89 -15.00 3.79
N ILE A 88 -5.33 -14.01 3.03
CA ILE A 88 -6.46 -13.19 3.41
C ILE A 88 -7.63 -13.64 2.53
N ASN A 89 -8.60 -14.28 3.13
CA ASN A 89 -9.75 -14.83 2.42
C ASN A 89 -10.77 -13.72 2.13
N LEU A 90 -10.97 -13.40 0.87
CA LEU A 90 -11.91 -12.38 0.44
C LEU A 90 -13.27 -12.96 0.02
N THR A 91 -13.42 -14.27 0.07
CA THR A 91 -14.68 -14.93 -0.30
C THR A 91 -15.90 -14.38 0.43
N PRO A 92 -15.85 -14.13 1.76
CA PRO A 92 -17.00 -13.58 2.48
C PRO A 92 -17.42 -12.19 2.02
N PHE A 93 -16.55 -11.50 1.29
CA PHE A 93 -16.79 -10.14 0.82
C PHE A 93 -17.27 -10.09 -0.64
N GLY A 94 -17.68 -11.22 -1.19
CA GLY A 94 -18.15 -11.25 -2.57
C GLY A 94 -17.05 -11.37 -3.62
N ALA A 95 -15.90 -11.89 -3.23
CA ALA A 95 -14.76 -12.01 -4.14
C ALA A 95 -15.07 -12.86 -5.37
N ASP A 96 -15.87 -13.90 -5.22
CA ASP A 96 -16.23 -14.77 -6.32
C ASP A 96 -17.02 -14.00 -7.39
N GLU A 97 -18.00 -13.22 -6.97
CA GLU A 97 -18.80 -12.42 -7.87
C GLU A 97 -18.01 -11.27 -8.47
N ALA A 98 -17.04 -10.76 -7.74
CA ALA A 98 -16.21 -9.66 -8.19
C ALA A 98 -15.08 -10.09 -9.13
N GLY A 99 -14.94 -11.38 -9.35
CA GLY A 99 -13.92 -11.89 -10.25
C GLY A 99 -12.51 -11.93 -9.66
N VAL A 100 -12.41 -12.07 -8.34
CA VAL A 100 -11.13 -12.20 -7.67
C VAL A 100 -10.59 -13.62 -7.87
N SER A 101 -9.34 -13.73 -8.27
CA SER A 101 -8.70 -15.03 -8.46
C SER A 101 -8.36 -15.68 -7.11
N ARG A 102 -8.12 -16.98 -7.10
CA ARG A 102 -7.75 -17.70 -5.87
C ARG A 102 -6.48 -17.13 -5.26
N ARG A 103 -5.49 -16.88 -6.09
CA ARG A 103 -4.26 -16.18 -5.71
C ARG A 103 -4.19 -14.93 -6.56
N HIS A 104 -4.83 -13.86 -6.09
CA HIS A 104 -5.00 -12.66 -6.89
C HIS A 104 -3.81 -11.70 -6.79
N ALA A 105 -3.41 -11.41 -5.58
CA ALA A 105 -2.33 -10.47 -5.33
C ALA A 105 -1.57 -10.87 -4.07
N ARG A 106 -0.35 -10.37 -3.96
CA ARG A 106 0.52 -10.62 -2.82
C ARG A 106 0.77 -9.30 -2.10
N LEU A 107 0.53 -9.30 -0.80
CA LEU A 107 0.80 -8.17 0.06
C LEU A 107 2.08 -8.45 0.83
N MET A 108 3.07 -7.57 0.68
CA MET A 108 4.40 -7.78 1.23
C MET A 108 4.83 -6.60 2.07
N ARG A 109 5.67 -6.87 3.05
CA ARG A 109 6.29 -5.81 3.82
C ARG A 109 7.80 -5.94 3.71
N GLU A 110 8.46 -4.84 3.40
CA GLU A 110 9.91 -4.79 3.35
C GLU A 110 10.35 -3.58 4.17
N GLY A 111 10.95 -3.83 5.33
CA GLY A 111 11.27 -2.76 6.27
C GLY A 111 10.00 -2.07 6.76
N ASN A 112 9.89 -0.79 6.50
CA ASN A 112 8.72 0.01 6.86
C ASN A 112 7.77 0.25 5.69
N ALA A 113 8.05 -0.33 4.54
CA ALA A 113 7.23 -0.16 3.35
C ALA A 113 6.35 -1.36 3.09
N VAL A 114 5.17 -1.12 2.55
CA VAL A 114 4.22 -2.17 2.19
C VAL A 114 4.07 -2.17 0.68
N TYR A 115 4.13 -3.34 0.06
CA TYR A 115 4.04 -3.49 -1.39
C TYR A 115 2.93 -4.45 -1.78
N LEU A 116 2.36 -4.22 -2.95
CA LEU A 116 1.37 -5.11 -3.56
C LEU A 116 1.89 -5.59 -4.91
N MET A 117 1.71 -6.86 -5.20
CA MET A 117 2.10 -7.43 -6.48
C MET A 117 0.97 -8.30 -7.01
N ASP A 118 0.60 -8.10 -8.29
CA ASP A 118 -0.39 -8.94 -8.93
C ASP A 118 0.22 -10.30 -9.26
N LEU A 119 -0.48 -11.37 -8.94
CA LEU A 119 -0.01 -12.74 -9.17
C LEU A 119 -0.58 -13.32 -10.47
N ASN A 120 -0.58 -12.52 -11.52
CA ASN A 120 -1.11 -12.91 -12.82
C ASN A 120 -2.61 -13.25 -12.73
N SER A 121 -3.35 -12.38 -12.06
CA SER A 121 -4.78 -12.56 -11.86
C SER A 121 -5.55 -12.50 -13.17
N THR A 122 -6.70 -13.16 -13.22
CA THR A 122 -7.51 -13.22 -14.43
C THR A 122 -8.09 -11.84 -14.81
N ASN A 123 -8.56 -11.09 -13.81
CA ASN A 123 -9.22 -9.81 -14.05
C ASN A 123 -8.37 -8.59 -13.70
N GLY A 124 -7.13 -8.81 -13.28
CA GLY A 124 -6.19 -7.74 -13.00
C GLY A 124 -6.33 -7.08 -11.63
N THR A 125 -5.34 -6.28 -11.30
CA THR A 125 -5.26 -5.50 -10.06
C THR A 125 -5.00 -4.06 -10.43
N ARG A 126 -5.67 -3.12 -9.75
CA ARG A 126 -5.43 -1.70 -9.93
C ARG A 126 -5.14 -1.05 -8.58
N VAL A 127 -4.29 -0.04 -8.59
CA VAL A 127 -4.00 0.77 -7.41
C VAL A 127 -4.29 2.22 -7.78
N ASN A 128 -5.25 2.83 -7.10
CA ASN A 128 -5.70 4.21 -7.40
C ASN A 128 -6.07 4.42 -8.88
N GLY A 129 -6.69 3.40 -9.47
CA GLY A 129 -7.11 3.47 -10.87
C GLY A 129 -6.06 3.07 -11.89
N GLU A 130 -4.82 2.84 -11.47
CA GLU A 130 -3.75 2.43 -12.37
C GLU A 130 -3.60 0.92 -12.39
N ALA A 131 -3.56 0.34 -13.58
CA ALA A 131 -3.38 -1.08 -13.73
C ALA A 131 -1.99 -1.50 -13.28
N LEU A 132 -1.94 -2.53 -12.45
CA LEU A 132 -0.69 -3.07 -11.95
C LEU A 132 -0.28 -4.26 -12.81
N ALA A 133 0.89 -4.20 -13.41
CA ALA A 133 1.38 -5.30 -14.21
C ALA A 133 1.72 -6.50 -13.31
N ALA A 134 1.45 -7.70 -13.79
CA ALA A 134 1.73 -8.91 -13.04
C ALA A 134 3.23 -9.03 -12.74
N GLY A 135 3.56 -9.39 -11.50
CA GLY A 135 4.94 -9.53 -11.07
C GLY A 135 5.66 -8.22 -10.74
N VAL A 136 4.98 -7.08 -10.84
CA VAL A 136 5.56 -5.78 -10.51
C VAL A 136 5.10 -5.34 -9.14
N GLU A 137 6.03 -5.01 -8.27
CA GLU A 137 5.72 -4.53 -6.93
C GLU A 137 5.32 -3.06 -6.96
N LYS A 138 4.22 -2.74 -6.31
CA LYS A 138 3.73 -1.37 -6.17
C LYS A 138 3.70 -1.01 -4.70
N ARG A 139 4.39 0.05 -4.33
CA ARG A 139 4.39 0.53 -2.95
C ARG A 139 3.02 1.12 -2.61
N LEU A 140 2.48 0.71 -1.48
CA LEU A 140 1.20 1.19 -0.98
C LEU A 140 1.41 2.28 0.06
N ARG A 141 0.41 3.16 0.16
CA ARG A 141 0.37 4.23 1.14
C ARG A 141 -0.96 4.18 1.86
N ASP A 142 -1.02 4.83 3.01
CA ASP A 142 -2.26 4.96 3.76
C ASP A 142 -3.34 5.63 2.88
N GLY A 143 -4.50 5.02 2.82
CA GLY A 143 -5.61 5.53 2.04
C GLY A 143 -5.65 5.13 0.57
N ASP A 144 -4.75 4.24 0.14
CA ASP A 144 -4.76 3.77 -1.25
C ASP A 144 -5.98 2.91 -1.54
N GLU A 145 -6.50 3.04 -2.75
CA GLU A 145 -7.61 2.24 -3.23
C GLU A 145 -7.08 1.10 -4.09
N LEU A 146 -7.42 -0.11 -3.71
CA LEU A 146 -7.08 -1.31 -4.47
C LEU A 146 -8.33 -1.85 -5.15
N LEU A 147 -8.17 -2.32 -6.37
CA LEU A 147 -9.25 -2.97 -7.08
C LEU A 147 -8.76 -4.34 -7.54
N LEU A 148 -9.26 -5.40 -6.93
CA LEU A 148 -8.94 -6.77 -7.29
C LEU A 148 -10.09 -7.32 -8.12
N GLY A 149 -9.90 -7.42 -9.42
CA GLY A 149 -11.03 -7.65 -10.31
C GLY A 149 -12.00 -6.49 -10.20
N ARG A 150 -13.16 -6.70 -9.59
CA ARG A 150 -14.13 -5.65 -9.32
C ARG A 150 -14.31 -5.38 -7.81
N LEU A 151 -13.53 -6.03 -6.98
CA LEU A 151 -13.62 -5.87 -5.53
C LEU A 151 -12.75 -4.69 -5.08
N LYS A 152 -13.39 -3.68 -4.51
CA LYS A 152 -12.70 -2.47 -4.06
C LYS A 152 -12.26 -2.63 -2.61
N ILE A 153 -11.00 -2.31 -2.33
CA ILE A 153 -10.43 -2.38 -0.99
C ILE A 153 -9.67 -1.09 -0.72
N TYR A 154 -9.93 -0.46 0.41
CA TYR A 154 -9.14 0.68 0.86
C TYR A 154 -8.13 0.21 1.89
N VAL A 155 -6.90 0.71 1.77
CA VAL A 155 -5.79 0.33 2.65
C VAL A 155 -5.48 1.48 3.58
N TYR A 156 -5.43 1.20 4.88
CA TYR A 156 -5.03 2.19 5.88
C TYR A 156 -3.92 1.62 6.75
N PHE A 157 -3.03 2.48 7.20
CA PHE A 157 -1.94 2.09 8.09
C PHE A 157 -2.23 2.61 9.49
N LYS A 158 -2.20 1.73 10.46
CA LYS A 158 -2.36 2.09 11.86
C LYS A 158 -1.07 1.75 12.60
N GLN A 159 -0.46 2.76 13.20
CA GLN A 159 0.78 2.59 13.95
C GLN A 159 0.54 2.05 15.35
#